data_37098201771fae766c1796876abf1266
#
_entry.id   37098201771fae766c1796876abf1266
#
_cell.length_a   1.000
_cell.length_b   1.000
_cell.length_c   1.000
_cell.angle_alpha   90.00
_cell.angle_beta   90.00
_cell.angle_gamma   90.00
#
_symmetry.space_group_name_H-M   'P 1'
#
loop_
_entity.id
_entity.type
_entity.pdbx_description
1 polymer ?
#
loop_
_entity_poly.entity_id
_entity_poly.type
_entity_poly.pdbx_seq_one_letter_code
_entity_poly.pdbx_strand_id
1 'polypeptide(L)' 'MGITDDRGRAMRAGEETLRSGRAATVIIEIVRPGMAAHTLAPCYVRTGVGWLGHRTPGGEVAWDRFFS' A
#
# COMPACT_ATOMS: atom_id res chain seq x y z
N MET A 1 5.76 -4.83 7.17
CA MET A 1 5.19 -4.49 5.87
C MET A 1 6.28 -4.57 4.82
N GLY A 2 5.99 -5.12 3.66
CA GLY A 2 6.96 -5.30 2.60
C GLY A 2 6.81 -4.28 1.48
N ILE A 3 7.89 -4.11 0.69
CA ILE A 3 7.86 -3.33 -0.54
C ILE A 3 7.92 -4.33 -1.69
N THR A 4 7.04 -4.19 -2.65
CA THR A 4 7.00 -5.03 -3.85
C THR A 4 6.80 -4.16 -5.08
N ASP A 5 7.37 -4.58 -6.20
CA ASP A 5 7.15 -3.95 -7.49
C ASP A 5 5.92 -4.54 -8.22
N ASP A 6 5.23 -5.48 -7.59
CA ASP A 6 4.02 -6.09 -8.13
C ASP A 6 2.79 -5.59 -7.36
N ARG A 7 2.06 -4.66 -7.99
CA ARG A 7 0.85 -4.09 -7.41
C ARG A 7 -0.22 -5.15 -7.13
N GLY A 8 -0.38 -6.11 -8.02
CA GLY A 8 -1.38 -7.16 -7.84
C GLY A 8 -1.10 -8.02 -6.62
N ARG A 9 0.17 -8.33 -6.37
CA ARG A 9 0.58 -9.07 -5.17
C ARG A 9 0.32 -8.27 -3.90
N ALA A 10 0.65 -6.98 -3.91
CA ALA A 10 0.42 -6.10 -2.77
C ALA A 10 -1.07 -5.98 -2.44
N MET A 11 -1.91 -5.84 -3.44
CA MET A 11 -3.35 -5.73 -3.25
C MET A 11 -3.95 -7.04 -2.75
N ARG A 12 -3.50 -8.18 -3.24
CA ARG A 12 -3.96 -9.49 -2.74
C ARG A 12 -3.59 -9.71 -1.29
N ALA A 13 -2.37 -9.35 -0.90
CA ALA A 13 -1.95 -9.44 0.49
C ALA A 13 -2.78 -8.51 1.38
N GLY A 14 -3.07 -7.29 0.91
CA GLY A 14 -3.93 -6.36 1.62
C GLY A 14 -5.36 -6.87 1.78
N GLU A 15 -5.93 -7.45 0.73
CA GLU A 15 -7.27 -8.05 0.78
C GLU A 15 -7.33 -9.19 1.80
N GLU A 16 -6.33 -10.04 1.81
CA GLU A 16 -6.27 -11.14 2.78
C GLU A 16 -6.21 -10.60 4.21
N THR A 17 -5.42 -9.57 4.46
CA THR A 17 -5.33 -8.93 5.75
C THR A 17 -6.68 -8.36 6.20
N LEU A 18 -7.40 -7.72 5.28
CA LEU A 18 -8.73 -7.15 5.57
C LEU A 18 -9.77 -8.25 5.81
N ARG A 19 -9.76 -9.29 4.99
CA ARG A 19 -10.72 -10.40 5.13
C ARG A 19 -10.50 -11.20 6.41
N SER A 20 -9.26 -11.34 6.84
CA SER A 20 -8.93 -12.06 8.07
C SER A 20 -9.26 -11.28 9.34
N GLY A 21 -9.59 -9.99 9.21
CA GLY A 21 -9.90 -9.13 10.35
C GLY A 21 -8.68 -8.64 11.11
N ARG A 22 -7.48 -8.82 10.58
CA ARG A 22 -6.24 -8.34 11.22
C ARG A 22 -6.14 -6.82 11.19
N ALA A 23 -6.78 -6.18 10.23
CA ALA A 23 -6.80 -4.73 10.09
C ALA A 23 -8.15 -4.27 9.60
N ALA A 24 -8.55 -3.07 9.99
CA ALA A 24 -9.77 -2.44 9.49
C ALA A 24 -9.53 -1.72 8.17
N THR A 25 -8.30 -1.24 7.96
CA THR A 25 -7.90 -0.55 6.74
C THR A 25 -6.49 -0.98 6.34
N VAL A 26 -6.20 -0.90 5.04
CA VAL A 26 -4.87 -1.16 4.48
C VAL A 26 -4.55 -0.04 3.52
N ILE A 27 -3.32 0.49 3.60
CA ILE A 27 -2.84 1.52 2.68
C ILE A 27 -1.74 0.91 1.83
N ILE A 28 -1.90 1.03 0.51
CA ILE A 28 -0.87 0.68 -0.47
C ILE A 28 -0.46 1.96 -1.16
N GLU A 29 0.79 2.35 -1.00
CA GLU A 29 1.30 3.59 -1.58
C GLU A 29 2.38 3.28 -2.60
N ILE A 30 2.34 3.98 -3.72
CA ILE A 30 3.39 3.90 -4.74
C ILE A 30 4.62 4.64 -4.22
N VAL A 31 5.76 3.93 -4.23
CA VAL A 31 7.06 4.53 -3.90
C VAL A 31 7.97 4.38 -5.12
N ARG A 32 8.95 5.25 -5.22
CA ARG A 32 9.95 5.19 -6.29
C ARG A 32 11.35 5.09 -5.69
N PRO A 33 12.29 4.46 -6.39
CA PRO A 33 13.69 4.43 -5.94
C PRO A 33 14.27 5.84 -5.94
N GLY A 34 15.13 6.11 -4.97
CA GLY A 34 15.87 7.37 -4.89
C GLY A 34 17.14 7.17 -4.11
N MET A 35 17.88 8.24 -3.91
CA MET A 35 19.11 8.24 -3.14
C MET A 35 19.04 9.31 -2.07
N ALA A 36 19.43 8.94 -0.85
CA ALA A 36 19.55 9.92 0.23
C ALA A 36 20.73 10.86 -0.07
N ALA A 37 20.45 12.17 -0.06
CA ALA A 37 21.40 13.18 -0.57
C ALA A 37 22.73 13.22 0.19
N HIS A 38 22.74 12.91 1.47
CA HIS A 38 23.94 13.00 2.31
C HIS A 38 24.56 11.65 2.66
N THR A 39 23.90 10.55 2.35
CA THR A 39 24.45 9.21 2.64
C THR A 39 24.74 8.43 1.36
N LEU A 40 24.23 8.87 0.22
CA LEU A 40 24.28 8.17 -1.06
C LEU A 40 23.73 6.76 -0.99
N ALA A 41 22.92 6.48 0.03
CA ALA A 41 22.29 5.18 0.22
C ALA A 41 20.99 5.09 -0.58
N PRO A 42 20.66 3.92 -1.17
CA PRO A 42 19.37 3.74 -1.82
C PRO A 42 18.22 3.94 -0.81
N CYS A 43 17.18 4.62 -1.24
CA CYS A 43 15.98 4.80 -0.42
C CYS A 43 14.76 4.79 -1.32
N TYR A 44 13.57 4.69 -0.70
CA TYR A 44 12.31 4.78 -1.42
C TYR A 44 11.64 6.11 -1.09
N VAL A 45 11.21 6.80 -2.13
CA VAL A 45 10.55 8.11 -2.01
C VAL A 45 9.05 7.90 -2.18
N ARG A 46 8.29 8.41 -1.22
CA ARG A 46 6.82 8.33 -1.28
C ARG A 46 6.30 9.29 -2.32
N THR A 47 5.38 8.81 -3.17
CA THR A 47 4.81 9.63 -4.23
C THR A 47 3.51 10.33 -3.81
N GLY A 48 2.90 9.91 -2.70
CA GLY A 48 1.62 10.43 -2.28
C GLY A 48 0.44 9.89 -3.06
N VAL A 49 0.66 8.88 -3.88
CA VAL A 49 -0.38 8.24 -4.69
C VAL A 49 -0.48 6.78 -4.28
N GLY A 50 -1.70 6.30 -4.10
CA GLY A 50 -1.90 4.91 -3.73
C GLY A 50 -3.37 4.54 -3.59
N TRP A 51 -3.62 3.49 -2.84
CA TRP A 51 -4.96 2.96 -2.62
C TRP A 51 -5.19 2.72 -1.14
N LEU A 52 -6.38 3.09 -0.70
CA LEU A 52 -6.87 2.79 0.65
C LEU A 52 -7.88 1.65 0.52
N GLY A 53 -7.58 0.53 1.13
CA GLY A 53 -8.46 -0.62 1.18
C GLY A 53 -9.21 -0.66 2.50
N HIS A 54 -10.49 -1.01 2.45
CA HIS A 54 -11.29 -1.18 3.65
C HIS A 54 -12.35 -2.25 3.41
N ARG A 55 -12.85 -2.81 4.52
CA ARG A 55 -13.91 -3.80 4.46
C ARG A 55 -15.26 -3.09 4.60
N THR A 56 -16.16 -3.38 3.65
CA THR A 56 -17.51 -2.82 3.67
C THR A 56 -18.38 -3.54 4.71
N PRO A 57 -19.52 -2.95 5.12
CA PRO A 57 -20.43 -3.63 6.02
C PRO A 57 -20.92 -4.99 5.51
N GLY A 58 -20.91 -5.20 4.19
CA GLY A 58 -21.27 -6.49 3.60
C GLY A 58 -20.15 -7.52 3.62
N GLY A 59 -18.97 -7.19 4.16
CA GLY A 59 -17.85 -8.11 4.23
C GLY A 59 -16.95 -8.11 3.00
N GLU A 60 -17.24 -7.28 2.01
CA GLU A 60 -16.43 -7.14 0.81
C GLU A 60 -15.29 -6.16 1.03
N VAL A 61 -14.26 -6.27 0.20
CA VAL A 61 -13.11 -5.36 0.21
C VAL A 61 -13.30 -4.32 -0.88
N ALA A 62 -13.20 -3.05 -0.53
CA ALA A 62 -13.26 -1.93 -1.47
C ALA A 62 -11.95 -1.16 -1.43
N TRP A 63 -11.54 -0.66 -2.60
CA TRP A 63 -10.31 0.11 -2.76
C TRP A 63 -10.64 1.50 -3.28
N ASP A 64 -10.16 2.51 -2.58
CA ASP A 64 -10.26 3.90 -3.01
C ASP A 64 -8.88 4.43 -3.35
N ARG A 65 -8.77 5.10 -4.48
CA ARG A 65 -7.51 5.73 -4.88
C ARG A 65 -7.37 7.08 -4.19
N PHE A 66 -6.18 7.38 -3.72
CA PHE A 66 -5.90 8.67 -3.12
C PHE A 66 -4.70 9.36 -3.77
N PHE A 67 -4.67 10.69 -3.62
CA PHE A 67 -3.57 11.55 -4.07
C PHE A 67 -3.23 12.54 -2.96
N SER A 68 -1.98 12.93 -2.90
CA SER A 68 -1.57 14.01 -1.99
C SER A 68 -0.66 15.02 -2.69
#